data_964e46036c2bdfc2343579724d4fb3f1
#
_entry.id   964e46036c2bdfc2343579724d4fb3f1
#
_cell.length_a   1.000
_cell.length_b   1.000
_cell.length_c   1.000
_cell.angle_alpha   90.00
_cell.angle_beta   90.00
_cell.angle_gamma   90.00
#
_symmetry.space_group_name_H-M   'P 1'
#
loop_
_entity.id
_entity.type
_entity.pdbx_description
1 polymer ?
#
loop_
_entity_poly.entity_id
_entity_poly.type
_entity_poly.pdbx_seq_one_letter_code
_entity_poly.pdbx_strand_id
1 'polypeptide(L)'
;MNDLLGGQIPVVADTILESLEMAKAGKVRILATSGATRTALTPEVPTLKESGIDVVVDAYIGLYGPANIPTETVRRITNALETAMRSTALQERITQFAYRPAYATPEAVVGIQAQELERWAAPIKAIGFTVD
;
A
#
# COMPACT_ATOMS: atom_id res chain seq x y z
N MET A 1 1.82 5.36 15.67
CA MET A 1 1.39 4.30 16.61
C MET A 1 1.60 4.68 18.08
N ASN A 2 2.76 5.20 18.51
CA ASN A 2 3.00 5.54 19.92
C ASN A 2 1.98 6.53 20.51
N ASP A 3 1.64 7.58 19.79
CA ASP A 3 0.68 8.59 20.23
C ASP A 3 -0.75 8.04 20.38
N LEU A 4 -1.12 7.07 19.53
CA LEU A 4 -2.38 6.34 19.67
C LEU A 4 -2.40 5.49 20.94
N LEU A 5 -1.33 4.73 21.18
CA LEU A 5 -1.20 3.88 22.36
C LEU A 5 -1.09 4.72 23.66
N GLY A 6 -0.51 5.91 23.57
CA GLY A 6 -0.43 6.87 24.67
C GLY A 6 -1.71 7.70 24.87
N GLY A 7 -2.75 7.51 24.03
CA GLY A 7 -4.00 8.24 24.12
C GLY A 7 -3.91 9.72 23.68
N GLN A 8 -2.83 10.13 23.03
CA GLN A 8 -2.62 11.51 22.57
C GLN A 8 -3.45 11.81 21.31
N ILE A 9 -3.69 10.79 20.48
CA ILE A 9 -4.57 10.86 19.30
C ILE A 9 -5.62 9.75 19.36
N PRO A 10 -6.86 9.99 18.89
CA PRO A 10 -7.93 8.99 18.94
C PRO A 10 -7.88 7.97 17.79
N VAL A 11 -7.23 8.29 16.68
CA VAL A 11 -7.20 7.46 15.47
C VAL A 11 -5.91 7.72 14.68
N VAL A 12 -5.45 6.70 13.97
CA VAL A 12 -4.30 6.77 13.06
C VAL A 12 -4.62 6.04 11.76
N ALA A 13 -4.13 6.54 10.64
CA ALA A 13 -4.06 5.80 9.38
C ALA A 13 -2.63 5.26 9.24
N ASP A 14 -2.49 3.94 9.13
CA ASP A 14 -1.19 3.27 9.13
C ASP A 14 -1.24 2.01 8.26
N THR A 15 -0.09 1.39 8.02
CA THR A 15 -0.04 0.12 7.32
C THR A 15 -0.64 -1.01 8.17
N ILE A 16 -1.29 -1.96 7.51
CA ILE A 16 -1.96 -3.05 8.21
C ILE A 16 -0.98 -3.90 9.04
N LEU A 17 0.25 -4.04 8.60
CA LEU A 17 1.27 -4.85 9.27
C LEU A 17 1.55 -4.34 10.70
N GLU A 18 1.73 -3.02 10.86
CA GLU A 18 2.00 -2.41 12.17
C GLU A 18 0.78 -2.48 13.08
N SER A 19 -0.42 -2.26 12.51
CA SER A 19 -1.68 -2.28 13.26
C SER A 19 -2.10 -3.69 13.66
N LEU A 20 -1.79 -4.71 12.86
CA LEU A 20 -2.25 -6.08 13.05
C LEU A 20 -1.76 -6.70 14.36
N GLU A 21 -0.47 -6.55 14.66
CA GLU A 21 0.10 -7.10 15.90
C GLU A 21 -0.44 -6.40 17.16
N MET A 22 -0.67 -5.09 17.07
CA MET A 22 -1.26 -4.33 18.17
C MET A 22 -2.74 -4.69 18.37
N ALA A 23 -3.46 -4.96 17.27
CA ALA A 23 -4.85 -5.40 17.33
C ALA A 23 -4.98 -6.81 17.92
N LYS A 24 -4.12 -7.75 17.52
CA LYS A 24 -4.06 -9.10 18.12
C LYS A 24 -3.75 -9.06 19.63
N ALA A 25 -2.92 -8.11 20.04
CA ALA A 25 -2.62 -7.86 21.45
C ALA A 25 -3.73 -7.10 22.21
N GLY A 26 -4.84 -6.75 21.55
CA GLY A 26 -5.96 -6.03 22.15
C GLY A 26 -5.66 -4.56 22.52
N LYS A 27 -4.55 -4.00 22.01
CA LYS A 27 -4.13 -2.63 22.33
C LYS A 27 -4.78 -1.59 21.44
N VAL A 28 -5.18 -1.96 20.23
CA VAL A 28 -5.88 -1.11 19.27
C VAL A 28 -6.99 -1.91 18.60
N ARG A 29 -7.93 -1.22 17.95
CA ARG A 29 -8.94 -1.83 17.11
C ARG A 29 -8.82 -1.29 15.69
N ILE A 30 -8.72 -2.18 14.71
CA ILE A 30 -8.78 -1.79 13.30
C ILE A 30 -10.24 -1.50 12.96
N LEU A 31 -10.53 -0.29 12.51
CA LEU A 31 -11.90 0.16 12.24
C LEU A 31 -12.33 -0.14 10.82
N ALA A 32 -11.44 0.08 9.86
CA ALA A 32 -11.66 -0.17 8.44
C ALA A 32 -10.32 -0.30 7.69
N THR A 33 -10.37 -0.87 6.50
CA THR A 33 -9.24 -0.88 5.55
C THR A 33 -9.56 -0.04 4.32
N SER A 34 -8.54 0.54 3.67
CA SER A 34 -8.72 1.43 2.51
C SER A 34 -8.78 0.71 1.16
N GLY A 35 -8.51 -0.58 1.12
CA GLY A 35 -8.52 -1.36 -0.13
C GLY A 35 -9.91 -1.51 -0.75
N ALA A 36 -9.95 -1.88 -2.04
CA ALA A 36 -11.20 -2.13 -2.75
C ALA A 36 -12.00 -3.33 -2.19
N THR A 37 -11.31 -4.29 -1.57
CA THR A 37 -11.87 -5.48 -0.94
C THR A 37 -11.23 -5.71 0.42
N ARG A 38 -11.91 -6.45 1.29
CA ARG A 38 -11.33 -6.86 2.59
C ARG A 38 -10.07 -7.68 2.38
N THR A 39 -9.13 -7.54 3.28
CA THR A 39 -7.92 -8.36 3.28
C THR A 39 -8.14 -9.70 3.98
N ALA A 40 -7.48 -10.74 3.50
CA ALA A 40 -7.51 -12.06 4.14
C ALA A 40 -6.90 -12.07 5.55
N LEU A 41 -6.12 -11.04 5.90
CA LEU A 41 -5.51 -10.92 7.23
C LEU A 41 -6.49 -10.45 8.31
N THR A 42 -7.53 -9.72 7.91
CA THR A 42 -8.58 -9.19 8.78
C THR A 42 -9.93 -9.26 8.05
N PRO A 43 -10.44 -10.47 7.76
CA PRO A 43 -11.65 -10.64 6.96
C PRO A 43 -12.90 -10.08 7.64
N GLU A 44 -12.87 -9.92 8.94
CA GLU A 44 -13.94 -9.33 9.75
C GLU A 44 -13.96 -7.80 9.67
N VAL A 45 -12.86 -7.16 9.29
CA VAL A 45 -12.76 -5.68 9.22
C VAL A 45 -13.32 -5.19 7.89
N PRO A 46 -14.31 -4.28 7.90
CA PRO A 46 -14.88 -3.74 6.67
C PRO A 46 -13.89 -2.82 5.95
N THR A 47 -14.12 -2.60 4.66
CA THR A 47 -13.46 -1.52 3.93
C THR A 47 -14.12 -0.17 4.26
N LEU A 48 -13.41 0.94 3.96
CA LEU A 48 -13.99 2.29 4.04
C LEU A 48 -15.26 2.38 3.19
N LYS A 49 -15.23 1.81 1.99
CA LYS A 49 -16.39 1.81 1.09
C LYS A 49 -17.58 1.04 1.65
N GLU A 50 -17.37 -0.13 2.26
CA GLU A 50 -18.42 -0.87 2.96
C GLU A 50 -18.98 -0.11 4.16
N SER A 51 -18.15 0.76 4.77
CA SER A 51 -18.54 1.63 5.90
C SER A 51 -19.21 2.93 5.47
N GLY A 52 -19.51 3.11 4.18
CA GLY A 52 -20.19 4.30 3.64
C GLY A 52 -19.26 5.46 3.27
N ILE A 53 -17.95 5.26 3.32
CA ILE A 53 -16.95 6.25 2.91
C ILE A 53 -16.43 5.87 1.52
N ASP A 54 -16.80 6.61 0.49
CA ASP A 54 -16.43 6.30 -0.90
C ASP A 54 -14.96 6.65 -1.20
N VAL A 55 -14.07 5.97 -0.50
CA VAL A 55 -12.62 6.08 -0.65
C VAL A 55 -12.03 4.69 -0.84
N VAL A 56 -11.25 4.52 -1.90
CA VAL A 56 -10.45 3.32 -2.16
C VAL A 56 -9.02 3.75 -2.44
N VAL A 57 -8.10 3.33 -1.59
CA VAL A 57 -6.67 3.62 -1.70
C VAL A 57 -5.89 2.35 -1.41
N ASP A 58 -5.12 1.92 -2.38
CA ASP A 58 -4.14 0.83 -2.23
C ASP A 58 -2.73 1.42 -2.29
N ALA A 59 -1.89 1.09 -1.31
CA ALA A 59 -0.47 1.36 -1.39
C ALA A 59 0.21 0.31 -2.30
N TYR A 60 1.26 0.73 -3.00
CA TYR A 60 2.08 -0.19 -3.80
C TYR A 60 3.56 0.03 -3.53
N ILE A 61 4.36 -1.00 -3.77
CA ILE A 61 5.82 -0.93 -3.72
C ILE A 61 6.33 -1.00 -5.16
N GLY A 62 7.08 0.02 -5.58
CA GLY A 62 7.71 0.11 -6.88
C GLY A 62 9.24 0.01 -6.80
N LEU A 63 9.84 -0.62 -7.79
CA LEU A 63 11.30 -0.59 -8.00
C LEU A 63 11.63 0.54 -8.97
N TYR A 64 12.44 1.49 -8.52
CA TYR A 64 12.84 2.66 -9.27
C TYR A 64 14.35 2.68 -9.50
N GLY A 65 14.77 3.33 -10.56
CA GLY A 65 16.17 3.52 -10.88
C GLY A 65 16.46 4.94 -11.37
N PRO A 66 17.73 5.32 -11.53
CA PRO A 66 18.13 6.62 -12.08
C PRO A 66 17.57 6.84 -13.49
N ALA A 67 17.37 8.10 -13.85
CA ALA A 67 17.06 8.45 -15.24
C ALA A 67 18.17 7.93 -16.18
N ASN A 68 17.81 7.59 -17.41
CA ASN A 68 18.74 7.12 -18.44
C ASN A 68 19.42 5.76 -18.18
N ILE A 69 18.82 4.88 -17.40
CA ILE A 69 19.25 3.49 -17.34
C ILE A 69 19.16 2.89 -18.76
N PRO A 70 20.20 2.16 -19.23
CA PRO A 70 20.14 1.47 -20.52
C PRO A 70 18.91 0.55 -20.60
N THR A 71 18.18 0.59 -21.71
CA THR A 71 16.96 -0.19 -21.94
C THR A 71 17.19 -1.69 -21.70
N GLU A 72 18.35 -2.22 -22.08
CA GLU A 72 18.73 -3.60 -21.84
C GLU A 72 18.78 -3.95 -20.34
N THR A 73 19.28 -3.03 -19.53
CA THR A 73 19.31 -3.21 -18.06
C THR A 73 17.90 -3.22 -17.49
N VAL A 74 17.03 -2.29 -17.92
CA VAL A 74 15.62 -2.29 -17.54
C VAL A 74 14.96 -3.61 -17.91
N ARG A 75 15.14 -4.09 -19.14
CA ARG A 75 14.58 -5.34 -19.61
C ARG A 75 15.03 -6.54 -18.77
N ARG A 76 16.32 -6.63 -18.42
CA ARG A 76 16.86 -7.70 -17.58
C ARG A 76 16.24 -7.67 -16.17
N ILE A 77 16.13 -6.50 -15.56
CA ILE A 77 15.52 -6.36 -14.22
C ILE A 77 14.04 -6.74 -14.26
N THR A 78 13.29 -6.24 -15.25
CA THR A 78 11.88 -6.52 -15.43
C THR A 78 11.60 -8.01 -15.60
N ASN A 79 12.37 -8.70 -16.46
CA ASN A 79 12.24 -10.13 -16.67
C ASN A 79 12.58 -10.95 -15.40
N ALA A 80 13.61 -10.54 -14.67
CA ALA A 80 13.98 -11.18 -13.41
C ALA A 80 12.88 -10.99 -12.36
N LEU A 81 12.31 -9.79 -12.25
CA LEU A 81 11.21 -9.49 -11.33
C LEU A 81 9.96 -10.29 -11.69
N GLU A 82 9.57 -10.33 -12.97
CA GLU A 82 8.42 -11.11 -13.44
C GLU A 82 8.60 -12.60 -13.11
N THR A 83 9.79 -13.14 -13.37
CA THR A 83 10.11 -14.55 -13.07
C THR A 83 10.05 -14.81 -11.56
N ALA A 84 10.61 -13.93 -10.74
CA ALA A 84 10.57 -14.05 -9.29
C ALA A 84 9.14 -13.99 -8.75
N MET A 85 8.30 -13.10 -9.28
CA MET A 85 6.90 -12.95 -8.87
C MET A 85 6.01 -14.16 -9.21
N ARG A 86 6.46 -15.05 -10.09
CA ARG A 86 5.78 -16.34 -10.37
C ARG A 86 6.13 -17.42 -9.33
N SER A 87 7.13 -17.18 -8.48
CA SER A 87 7.54 -18.14 -7.45
C SER A 87 6.54 -18.16 -6.30
N THR A 88 6.00 -19.36 -6.01
CA THR A 88 5.10 -19.57 -4.86
C THR A 88 5.73 -19.13 -3.55
N ALA A 89 7.01 -19.47 -3.33
CA ALA A 89 7.73 -19.09 -2.12
C ALA A 89 7.82 -17.58 -1.94
N LEU A 90 8.03 -16.80 -3.02
CA LEU A 90 8.03 -15.34 -2.93
C LEU A 90 6.62 -14.80 -2.67
N GLN A 91 5.60 -15.32 -3.34
CA GLN A 91 4.21 -14.91 -3.12
C GLN A 91 3.75 -15.15 -1.69
N GLU A 92 4.08 -16.31 -1.14
CA GLU A 92 3.82 -16.64 0.27
C GLU A 92 4.53 -15.66 1.21
N ARG A 93 5.80 -15.36 0.91
CA ARG A 93 6.57 -14.40 1.71
C ARG A 93 5.99 -13.00 1.66
N ILE A 94 5.59 -12.51 0.49
CA ILE A 94 4.92 -11.21 0.33
C ILE A 94 3.62 -11.17 1.14
N THR A 95 2.83 -12.25 1.08
CA THR A 95 1.58 -12.36 1.85
C THR A 95 1.81 -12.35 3.36
N GLN A 96 2.88 -12.99 3.85
CA GLN A 96 3.28 -12.95 5.27
C GLN A 96 3.57 -11.53 5.76
N PHE A 97 4.03 -10.64 4.87
CA PHE A 97 4.23 -9.22 5.16
C PHE A 97 2.98 -8.36 4.96
N ALA A 98 1.82 -8.98 4.89
CA ALA A 98 0.55 -8.28 4.71
C ALA A 98 0.38 -7.57 3.35
N TYR A 99 1.19 -7.91 2.35
CA TYR A 99 1.06 -7.39 1.00
C TYR A 99 0.35 -8.40 0.09
N ARG A 100 -0.33 -7.90 -0.92
CA ARG A 100 -0.89 -8.70 -2.00
C ARG A 100 0.15 -8.84 -3.11
N PRO A 101 0.57 -10.07 -3.48
CA PRO A 101 1.46 -10.24 -4.61
C PRO A 101 0.84 -9.66 -5.88
N ALA A 102 1.54 -8.74 -6.52
CA ALA A 102 1.13 -8.13 -7.78
C ALA A 102 2.38 -7.78 -8.59
N TYR A 103 2.31 -8.01 -9.90
CA TYR A 103 3.32 -7.59 -10.85
C TYR A 103 2.73 -6.57 -11.80
N ALA A 104 3.46 -5.50 -12.05
CA ALA A 104 3.13 -4.50 -13.05
C ALA A 104 4.33 -4.21 -13.94
N THR A 105 4.09 -4.02 -15.24
CA THR A 105 5.14 -3.62 -16.17
C THR A 105 5.60 -2.18 -15.91
N PRO A 106 6.79 -1.75 -16.40
CA PRO A 106 7.23 -0.37 -16.27
C PRO A 106 6.20 0.65 -16.76
N GLU A 107 5.54 0.38 -17.89
CA GLU A 107 4.51 1.25 -18.46
C GLU A 107 3.27 1.34 -17.55
N ALA A 108 2.86 0.22 -16.99
CA ALA A 108 1.74 0.18 -16.04
C ALA A 108 2.06 0.97 -14.75
N VAL A 109 3.30 0.89 -14.25
CA VAL A 109 3.74 1.67 -13.08
C VAL A 109 3.71 3.17 -13.36
N VAL A 110 4.16 3.61 -14.53
CA VAL A 110 4.05 5.01 -14.96
C VAL A 110 2.58 5.48 -14.96
N GLY A 111 1.67 4.65 -15.47
CA GLY A 111 0.24 4.93 -15.46
C GLY A 111 -0.33 5.04 -14.04
N ILE A 112 0.05 4.14 -13.14
CA ILE A 112 -0.35 4.17 -11.72
C ILE A 112 0.14 5.48 -11.07
N GLN A 113 1.40 5.84 -11.28
CA GLN A 113 1.96 7.08 -10.74
C GLN A 113 1.21 8.33 -11.22
N ALA A 114 0.90 8.41 -12.51
CA ALA A 114 0.17 9.54 -13.06
C ALA A 114 -1.22 9.67 -12.42
N GLN A 115 -1.94 8.57 -12.28
CA GLN A 115 -3.24 8.53 -11.63
C GLN A 115 -3.17 8.94 -10.15
N GLU A 116 -2.17 8.46 -9.41
CA GLU A 116 -2.00 8.83 -8.01
C GLU A 116 -1.63 10.31 -7.85
N LEU A 117 -0.76 10.86 -8.70
CA LEU A 117 -0.45 12.30 -8.69
C LEU A 117 -1.71 13.14 -8.92
N GLU A 118 -2.55 12.77 -9.89
CA GLU A 118 -3.80 13.46 -10.15
C GLU A 118 -4.78 13.34 -8.97
N ARG A 119 -4.94 12.12 -8.44
CA ARG A 119 -5.83 11.84 -7.30
C ARG A 119 -5.51 12.68 -6.08
N TRP A 120 -4.22 12.79 -5.74
CA TRP A 120 -3.78 13.45 -4.51
C TRP A 120 -3.55 14.95 -4.66
N ALA A 121 -3.49 15.50 -5.88
CA ALA A 121 -3.21 16.92 -6.10
C ALA A 121 -4.21 17.85 -5.37
N ALA A 122 -5.50 17.59 -5.52
CA ALA A 122 -6.53 18.43 -4.90
C ALA A 122 -6.61 18.26 -3.37
N PRO A 123 -6.62 17.03 -2.80
CA PRO A 123 -6.56 16.83 -1.35
C PRO A 123 -5.34 17.48 -0.69
N ILE A 124 -4.14 17.29 -1.24
CA ILE A 124 -2.90 17.87 -0.69
C ILE A 124 -2.97 19.40 -0.69
N LYS A 125 -3.43 19.98 -1.78
CA LYS A 125 -3.63 21.44 -1.88
C LYS A 125 -4.64 21.95 -0.84
N ALA A 126 -5.73 21.19 -0.64
CA ALA A 126 -6.79 21.60 0.29
C ALA A 126 -6.33 21.66 1.76
N ILE A 127 -5.43 20.76 2.17
CA ILE A 127 -4.87 20.72 3.54
C ILE A 127 -3.66 21.66 3.72
N GLY A 128 -3.19 22.32 2.64
CA GLY A 128 -2.04 23.24 2.70
C GLY A 128 -0.71 22.53 3.00
N PHE A 129 -0.60 21.22 2.72
CA PHE A 129 0.63 20.48 2.96
C PHE A 129 1.72 20.91 1.96
N THR A 130 2.86 21.35 2.49
CA THR A 130 4.07 21.67 1.72
C THR A 130 5.22 20.81 2.23
N VAL A 131 6.09 20.38 1.33
CA VAL A 131 7.34 19.69 1.67
C VAL A 131 8.44 20.75 1.61
N ASP A 132 9.07 21.04 2.75
CA ASP A 132 10.26 21.90 2.82
C ASP A 132 11.51 21.18 2.31
#